data_0866bbe21006b0b41da006f3c134ffef
#
_entry.id   0866bbe21006b0b41da006f3c134ffef
#
_cell.length_a   1.000
_cell.length_b   1.000
_cell.length_c   1.000
_cell.angle_alpha   90.00
_cell.angle_beta   90.00
_cell.angle_gamma   90.00
#
_symmetry.space_group_name_H-M   'P 1'
#
loop_
_entity.id
_entity.type
_entity.pdbx_description
1 polymer ?
#
loop_
_entity_poly.entity_id
_entity_poly.type
_entity_poly.pdbx_seq_one_letter_code
_entity_poly.pdbx_strand_id
1 'polypeptide(L)'
;MLIRITTRAALIAALALTTAAAWPRVASAETVLRIGMTAADIPRTLGQPDQGFEGNRFTGVTMYDALTGWDLSSADKASVVIPGLATEWKVDDADKTKWMFKLRPGVTFHDGTPFNADAVVWNVEKVLKQDAPQFDASQVGVTASRMPTLASARKIDDMTVELTTKEPDSFLPINLTNLFMASPAKWQHFYDKAEGADAKAKSQAAWAAFAKDAAGTGPWKMASFTPRERLELVKNADYWDKARVPKIDKMVLLPMPEANARTAALLSGQVDWIEAPAPDALPELKQRGFKLYANEQPHVWPWQFSRIEGSPWNDIRVRKAANLCIDREGLKDGLLAGLMVPATGTFEPGHPWRGKPSFEIKYDKPAAQKLMQEAGFGPNKKLTVKVQTSASGSGQMQPLPMNEYLQQALAECYFDVQLDVIEWNTLFTNWRRGAKDPSANGSNATNVTYAAMDPFFALVRFLQSGMAPPVSNNWGFINNPKFDELVKKARQTFDPAARDAALAELHAASVDDAAFLYVAHDVGPRAMSPKVTGVIQPKSWFIDFSPISIQ
;
A
#
# COMPACT_ATOMS: atom_id res chain seq x y z
N MET A 1 -11.48 14.86 -109.66
CA MET A 1 -10.73 15.65 -108.70
C MET A 1 -10.84 14.94 -107.37
N LEU A 2 -9.84 14.09 -107.12
CA LEU A 2 -9.88 13.15 -106.01
C LEU A 2 -8.96 13.66 -104.90
N ILE A 3 -9.51 13.72 -103.67
CA ILE A 3 -8.71 13.97 -102.46
C ILE A 3 -8.62 12.66 -101.71
N ARG A 4 -7.37 12.24 -101.47
CA ARG A 4 -7.02 11.06 -100.66
C ARG A 4 -7.05 11.44 -99.21
N ILE A 5 -7.78 10.64 -98.37
CA ILE A 5 -7.76 10.69 -96.89
C ILE A 5 -6.90 9.55 -96.41
N THR A 6 -5.83 9.84 -95.70
CA THR A 6 -4.95 8.88 -95.03
C THR A 6 -5.41 8.71 -93.61
N THR A 7 -5.76 7.48 -93.23
CA THR A 7 -6.06 7.05 -91.85
C THR A 7 -4.79 6.91 -91.00
N ARG A 8 -4.72 7.62 -89.88
CA ARG A 8 -3.75 7.37 -88.82
C ARG A 8 -4.49 6.68 -87.68
N ALA A 9 -4.11 5.45 -87.35
CA ALA A 9 -4.54 4.73 -86.15
C ALA A 9 -3.85 5.32 -84.92
N ALA A 10 -4.61 5.82 -83.97
CA ALA A 10 -4.12 6.23 -82.65
C ALA A 10 -4.31 5.07 -81.64
N LEU A 11 -3.18 4.55 -81.13
CA LEU A 11 -3.21 3.66 -79.94
C LEU A 11 -3.59 4.48 -78.69
N ILE A 12 -4.70 4.16 -78.06
CA ILE A 12 -5.07 4.67 -76.74
C ILE A 12 -4.56 3.65 -75.76
N ALA A 13 -3.47 3.97 -75.02
CA ALA A 13 -3.01 3.24 -73.87
C ALA A 13 -3.88 3.65 -72.65
N ALA A 14 -4.73 2.76 -72.21
CA ALA A 14 -5.51 2.96 -70.98
C ALA A 14 -4.59 2.78 -69.76
N LEU A 15 -4.22 3.90 -69.11
CA LEU A 15 -3.56 3.90 -67.81
C LEU A 15 -4.60 3.67 -66.74
N ALA A 16 -4.72 2.44 -66.24
CA ALA A 16 -5.54 2.13 -65.05
C ALA A 16 -4.85 2.68 -63.79
N LEU A 17 -5.24 3.88 -63.35
CA LEU A 17 -4.91 4.37 -62.01
C LEU A 17 -5.71 3.56 -60.99
N THR A 18 -5.05 2.59 -60.35
CA THR A 18 -5.55 1.99 -59.13
C THR A 18 -5.36 3.00 -57.99
N THR A 19 -6.37 3.82 -57.74
CA THR A 19 -6.47 4.57 -56.47
C THR A 19 -6.73 3.55 -55.35
N ALA A 20 -5.66 3.17 -54.63
CA ALA A 20 -5.81 2.52 -53.35
C ALA A 20 -6.53 3.49 -52.42
N ALA A 21 -7.83 3.27 -52.22
CA ALA A 21 -8.58 3.98 -51.23
C ALA A 21 -7.97 3.64 -49.87
N ALA A 22 -7.11 4.51 -49.37
CA ALA A 22 -6.71 4.50 -47.96
C ALA A 22 -7.96 4.80 -47.16
N TRP A 23 -8.60 3.74 -46.67
CA TRP A 23 -9.69 3.90 -45.69
C TRP A 23 -9.08 4.64 -44.49
N PRO A 24 -9.68 5.75 -44.04
CA PRO A 24 -9.22 6.42 -42.86
C PRO A 24 -9.29 5.36 -41.75
N ARG A 25 -8.16 5.01 -41.17
CA ARG A 25 -8.17 4.30 -39.86
C ARG A 25 -8.95 5.20 -38.95
N VAL A 26 -10.19 4.80 -38.58
CA VAL A 26 -10.91 5.41 -37.49
C VAL A 26 -9.97 5.32 -36.31
N ALA A 27 -9.38 6.44 -35.91
CA ALA A 27 -8.61 6.50 -34.70
C ALA A 27 -9.56 6.06 -33.58
N SER A 28 -9.30 4.89 -32.99
CA SER A 28 -10.05 4.47 -31.82
C SER A 28 -9.92 5.58 -30.78
N ALA A 29 -11.05 6.03 -30.23
CA ALA A 29 -11.00 7.03 -29.18
C ALA A 29 -10.14 6.51 -28.02
N GLU A 30 -9.28 7.37 -27.47
CA GLU A 30 -8.40 7.04 -26.36
C GLU A 30 -9.26 6.53 -25.17
N THR A 31 -8.94 5.34 -24.66
CA THR A 31 -9.61 4.76 -23.52
C THR A 31 -9.01 5.30 -22.22
N VAL A 32 -9.82 5.97 -21.40
CA VAL A 32 -9.37 6.66 -20.18
C VAL A 32 -10.11 6.15 -18.96
N LEU A 33 -9.39 5.69 -17.94
CA LEU A 33 -9.92 5.34 -16.62
C LEU A 33 -9.64 6.48 -15.63
N ARG A 34 -10.67 7.09 -15.06
CA ARG A 34 -10.59 8.17 -14.08
C ARG A 34 -10.91 7.62 -12.69
N ILE A 35 -9.98 7.78 -11.75
CA ILE A 35 -10.08 7.20 -10.41
C ILE A 35 -10.09 8.31 -9.35
N GLY A 36 -11.15 8.38 -8.54
CA GLY A 36 -11.21 9.18 -7.32
C GLY A 36 -10.56 8.44 -6.15
N MET A 37 -9.41 8.95 -5.70
CA MET A 37 -8.64 8.38 -4.58
C MET A 37 -9.10 8.92 -3.24
N THR A 38 -8.84 8.19 -2.14
CA THR A 38 -9.07 8.67 -0.77
C THR A 38 -7.97 9.61 -0.27
N ALA A 39 -6.79 9.60 -0.89
CA ALA A 39 -5.68 10.46 -0.55
C ALA A 39 -6.01 11.94 -0.81
N ALA A 40 -5.48 12.83 0.03
CA ALA A 40 -5.66 14.28 -0.10
C ALA A 40 -4.73 14.92 -1.15
N ASP A 41 -3.71 14.18 -1.59
CA ASP A 41 -2.75 14.61 -2.63
C ASP A 41 -2.33 13.40 -3.48
N ILE A 42 -1.72 13.66 -4.62
CA ILE A 42 -1.06 12.63 -5.42
C ILE A 42 0.09 12.05 -4.60
N PRO A 43 0.16 10.71 -4.42
CA PRO A 43 1.29 10.08 -3.76
C PRO A 43 2.60 10.36 -4.50
N ARG A 44 3.71 10.36 -3.75
CA ARG A 44 5.04 10.58 -4.34
C ARG A 44 5.32 9.63 -5.48
N THR A 45 5.98 10.16 -6.49
CA THR A 45 6.31 9.49 -7.75
C THR A 45 7.79 9.10 -7.85
N LEU A 46 8.52 9.12 -6.72
CA LEU A 46 9.98 8.91 -6.64
C LEU A 46 10.42 7.43 -6.61
N GLY A 47 9.53 6.49 -6.87
CA GLY A 47 9.77 5.07 -6.66
C GLY A 47 9.46 4.60 -5.24
N GLN A 48 9.40 5.50 -4.25
CA GLN A 48 8.99 5.18 -2.89
C GLN A 48 7.81 6.08 -2.50
N PRO A 49 6.58 5.64 -2.79
CA PRO A 49 5.38 6.44 -2.57
C PRO A 49 5.12 6.65 -1.08
N ASP A 50 4.53 7.79 -0.76
CA ASP A 50 3.89 8.08 0.52
C ASP A 50 2.38 7.78 0.46
N GLN A 51 1.58 8.35 1.34
CA GLN A 51 0.12 8.10 1.44
C GLN A 51 -0.21 6.61 1.71
N GLY A 52 0.70 5.90 2.38
CA GLY A 52 0.51 4.51 2.77
C GLY A 52 0.42 3.56 1.58
N PHE A 53 -0.43 2.54 1.70
CA PHE A 53 -0.60 1.54 0.65
C PHE A 53 -1.39 2.05 -0.56
N GLU A 54 -2.16 3.12 -0.42
CA GLU A 54 -2.80 3.77 -1.56
C GLU A 54 -1.74 4.35 -2.51
N GLY A 55 -0.68 4.96 -1.97
CA GLY A 55 0.45 5.38 -2.76
C GLY A 55 1.17 4.21 -3.46
N ASN A 56 1.44 3.14 -2.72
CA ASN A 56 2.03 1.94 -3.32
C ASN A 56 1.17 1.37 -4.45
N ARG A 57 -0.17 1.38 -4.31
CA ARG A 57 -1.11 0.92 -5.33
C ARG A 57 -1.13 1.81 -6.56
N PHE A 58 -1.14 3.14 -6.40
CA PHE A 58 -1.38 4.08 -7.48
C PHE A 58 -0.12 4.66 -8.14
N THR A 59 0.99 4.81 -7.39
CA THR A 59 2.25 5.33 -7.93
C THR A 59 3.43 4.37 -7.75
N GLY A 60 3.28 3.34 -6.93
CA GLY A 60 4.26 2.26 -6.77
C GLY A 60 4.14 1.23 -7.88
N VAL A 61 3.29 0.23 -7.71
CA VAL A 61 3.15 -0.94 -8.62
C VAL A 61 2.63 -0.60 -10.02
N THR A 62 2.16 0.61 -10.26
CA THR A 62 1.79 1.08 -11.59
C THR A 62 3.00 1.53 -12.40
N MET A 63 3.88 2.34 -11.80
CA MET A 63 5.00 2.95 -12.49
C MET A 63 6.31 2.18 -12.34
N TYR A 64 6.39 1.32 -11.34
CA TYR A 64 7.62 0.63 -10.94
C TYR A 64 7.39 -0.85 -10.73
N ASP A 65 8.46 -1.62 -10.85
CA ASP A 65 8.53 -2.98 -10.33
C ASP A 65 9.59 -3.05 -9.22
N ALA A 66 9.50 -4.12 -8.43
CA ALA A 66 10.51 -4.51 -7.45
C ALA A 66 11.15 -5.85 -7.83
N LEU A 67 12.17 -6.31 -7.10
CA LEU A 67 12.80 -7.61 -7.36
C LEU A 67 11.81 -8.76 -7.23
N THR A 68 10.90 -8.66 -6.28
CA THR A 68 9.78 -9.59 -6.05
C THR A 68 8.46 -8.83 -6.15
N GLY A 69 7.37 -9.51 -6.44
CA GLY A 69 6.04 -8.91 -6.56
C GLY A 69 4.96 -9.74 -5.89
N TRP A 70 3.73 -9.28 -5.98
CA TRP A 70 2.55 -9.98 -5.47
C TRP A 70 1.75 -10.59 -6.59
N ASP A 71 1.29 -11.85 -6.43
CA ASP A 71 0.28 -12.44 -7.30
C ASP A 71 -1.09 -11.77 -7.01
N LEU A 72 -1.56 -10.99 -7.96
CA LEU A 72 -2.82 -10.26 -7.90
C LEU A 72 -3.88 -10.83 -8.86
N SER A 73 -3.64 -12.01 -9.39
CA SER A 73 -4.46 -12.63 -10.44
C SER A 73 -5.75 -13.29 -9.96
N SER A 74 -5.93 -13.45 -8.64
CA SER A 74 -7.06 -14.17 -8.06
C SER A 74 -7.78 -13.37 -6.97
N ALA A 75 -9.12 -13.40 -6.99
CA ALA A 75 -9.96 -12.87 -5.91
C ALA A 75 -10.15 -13.88 -4.75
N ASP A 76 -9.92 -15.17 -5.00
CA ASP A 76 -10.29 -16.24 -4.07
C ASP A 76 -9.15 -16.67 -3.15
N LYS A 77 -7.90 -16.41 -3.57
CA LYS A 77 -6.69 -16.84 -2.85
C LYS A 77 -5.98 -15.66 -2.24
N ALA A 78 -5.33 -15.88 -1.11
CA ALA A 78 -4.40 -14.91 -0.55
C ALA A 78 -3.26 -14.63 -1.55
N SER A 79 -2.88 -13.37 -1.70
CA SER A 79 -1.75 -12.99 -2.55
C SER A 79 -0.45 -13.53 -1.98
N VAL A 80 0.35 -14.15 -2.83
CA VAL A 80 1.67 -14.70 -2.48
C VAL A 80 2.76 -13.94 -3.21
N VAL A 81 3.99 -14.02 -2.70
CA VAL A 81 5.16 -13.42 -3.35
C VAL A 81 5.55 -14.23 -4.57
N ILE A 82 5.74 -13.55 -5.69
CA ILE A 82 6.14 -14.10 -6.98
C ILE A 82 7.40 -13.39 -7.52
N PRO A 83 8.09 -13.96 -8.52
CA PRO A 83 9.14 -13.29 -9.25
C PRO A 83 8.65 -11.97 -9.88
N GLY A 84 9.46 -10.91 -9.66
CA GLY A 84 9.31 -9.60 -10.31
C GLY A 84 10.46 -9.35 -11.28
N LEU A 85 11.28 -8.33 -10.97
CA LEU A 85 12.53 -8.06 -11.72
C LEU A 85 13.62 -9.10 -11.45
N ALA A 86 13.53 -9.87 -10.37
CA ALA A 86 14.28 -11.09 -10.20
C ALA A 86 13.46 -12.29 -10.66
N THR A 87 14.08 -13.23 -11.37
CA THR A 87 13.46 -14.47 -11.83
C THR A 87 13.52 -15.57 -10.79
N GLU A 88 14.58 -15.56 -9.96
CA GLU A 88 14.80 -16.49 -8.86
C GLU A 88 15.68 -15.86 -7.77
N TRP A 89 15.61 -16.40 -6.58
CA TRP A 89 16.48 -16.03 -5.46
C TRP A 89 16.79 -17.23 -4.58
N LYS A 90 17.95 -17.18 -3.96
CA LYS A 90 18.39 -18.20 -3.02
C LYS A 90 19.21 -17.58 -1.89
N VAL A 91 18.94 -17.99 -0.66
CA VAL A 91 19.83 -17.71 0.48
C VAL A 91 21.02 -18.66 0.42
N ASP A 92 22.21 -18.18 0.79
CA ASP A 92 23.41 -19.00 0.88
C ASP A 92 23.26 -20.06 1.97
N ASP A 93 23.71 -21.28 1.69
CA ASP A 93 23.54 -22.39 2.62
C ASP A 93 24.48 -22.30 3.84
N ALA A 94 25.66 -21.71 3.67
CA ALA A 94 26.67 -21.56 4.71
C ALA A 94 26.52 -20.23 5.48
N ASP A 95 26.03 -19.16 4.81
CA ASP A 95 25.88 -17.82 5.39
C ASP A 95 24.46 -17.28 5.11
N LYS A 96 23.55 -17.53 6.02
CA LYS A 96 22.12 -17.13 5.91
C LYS A 96 21.90 -15.60 5.89
N THR A 97 22.95 -14.80 5.94
CA THR A 97 22.88 -13.35 5.72
C THR A 97 23.03 -12.95 4.26
N LYS A 98 23.44 -13.86 3.37
CA LYS A 98 23.65 -13.60 1.94
C LYS A 98 22.55 -14.17 1.08
N TRP A 99 22.02 -13.33 0.23
CA TRP A 99 20.97 -13.68 -0.72
C TRP A 99 21.41 -13.38 -2.15
N MET A 100 21.33 -14.38 -3.02
CA MET A 100 21.58 -14.21 -4.46
C MET A 100 20.28 -14.04 -5.21
N PHE A 101 20.19 -13.02 -6.07
CA PHE A 101 19.05 -12.77 -6.94
C PHE A 101 19.52 -12.78 -8.40
N LYS A 102 18.89 -13.60 -9.24
CA LYS A 102 19.06 -13.55 -10.69
C LYS A 102 18.05 -12.62 -11.31
N LEU A 103 18.51 -11.66 -12.09
CA LEU A 103 17.69 -10.61 -12.67
C LEU A 103 17.04 -11.06 -13.98
N ARG A 104 15.92 -10.45 -14.30
CA ARG A 104 15.17 -10.68 -15.54
C ARG A 104 15.86 -10.00 -16.72
N PRO A 105 16.25 -10.74 -17.78
CA PRO A 105 16.88 -10.14 -18.95
C PRO A 105 15.89 -9.32 -19.77
N GLY A 106 16.38 -8.33 -20.52
CA GLY A 106 15.62 -7.55 -21.49
C GLY A 106 14.66 -6.52 -20.90
N VAL A 107 14.68 -6.28 -19.59
CA VAL A 107 13.89 -5.22 -18.96
C VAL A 107 14.55 -3.86 -19.21
N THR A 108 13.73 -2.87 -19.56
CA THR A 108 14.15 -1.47 -19.70
C THR A 108 13.32 -0.58 -18.79
N PHE A 109 13.94 0.50 -18.34
CA PHE A 109 13.23 1.59 -17.70
C PHE A 109 12.40 2.38 -18.72
N HIS A 110 11.48 3.22 -18.26
CA HIS A 110 10.62 4.04 -19.12
C HIS A 110 11.39 5.02 -20.01
N ASP A 111 12.61 5.38 -19.64
CA ASP A 111 13.53 6.21 -20.41
C ASP A 111 14.36 5.41 -21.47
N GLY A 112 14.10 4.11 -21.59
CA GLY A 112 14.78 3.21 -22.54
C GLY A 112 16.10 2.64 -22.04
N THR A 113 16.60 3.05 -20.89
CA THR A 113 17.85 2.51 -20.32
C THR A 113 17.66 1.10 -19.76
N PRO A 114 18.69 0.23 -19.82
CA PRO A 114 18.56 -1.16 -19.39
C PRO A 114 18.50 -1.28 -17.86
N PHE A 115 17.68 -2.22 -17.36
CA PHE A 115 17.72 -2.68 -15.99
C PHE A 115 18.76 -3.80 -15.83
N ASN A 116 19.64 -3.67 -14.84
CA ASN A 116 20.73 -4.61 -14.56
C ASN A 116 21.11 -4.58 -13.06
N ALA A 117 22.17 -5.32 -12.69
CA ALA A 117 22.67 -5.38 -11.32
C ALA A 117 23.16 -4.03 -10.78
N ASP A 118 23.75 -3.18 -11.63
CA ASP A 118 24.16 -1.82 -11.22
C ASP A 118 22.95 -0.97 -10.81
N ALA A 119 21.84 -1.09 -11.52
CA ALA A 119 20.60 -0.40 -11.18
C ALA A 119 20.01 -0.89 -9.83
N VAL A 120 20.13 -2.19 -9.51
CA VAL A 120 19.70 -2.72 -8.22
C VAL A 120 20.58 -2.17 -7.11
N VAL A 121 21.92 -2.22 -7.25
CA VAL A 121 22.86 -1.66 -6.26
C VAL A 121 22.55 -0.19 -6.01
N TRP A 122 22.39 0.60 -7.07
CA TRP A 122 22.08 2.02 -6.98
C TRP A 122 20.77 2.29 -6.19
N ASN A 123 19.72 1.49 -6.43
CA ASN A 123 18.43 1.63 -5.74
C ASN A 123 18.47 1.17 -4.28
N VAL A 124 19.33 0.22 -3.93
CA VAL A 124 19.59 -0.16 -2.52
C VAL A 124 20.38 0.96 -1.82
N GLU A 125 21.41 1.48 -2.45
CA GLU A 125 22.21 2.59 -1.89
C GLU A 125 21.38 3.86 -1.70
N LYS A 126 20.44 4.16 -2.59
CA LYS A 126 19.47 5.27 -2.50
C LYS A 126 18.78 5.35 -1.13
N VAL A 127 18.56 4.24 -0.48
CA VAL A 127 17.84 4.16 0.80
C VAL A 127 18.73 3.78 1.98
N LEU A 128 19.93 3.27 1.75
CA LEU A 128 20.82 2.81 2.83
C LEU A 128 22.04 3.71 3.03
N LYS A 129 22.62 4.26 1.95
CA LYS A 129 23.93 4.88 1.97
C LYS A 129 23.84 6.40 2.00
N GLN A 130 23.94 6.99 3.21
CA GLN A 130 23.72 8.41 3.45
C GLN A 130 24.67 9.36 2.70
N ASP A 131 25.86 8.88 2.33
CA ASP A 131 26.87 9.61 1.57
C ASP A 131 26.75 9.45 0.04
N ALA A 132 25.84 8.58 -0.41
CA ALA A 132 25.59 8.42 -1.84
C ALA A 132 24.83 9.65 -2.41
N PRO A 133 25.23 10.16 -3.58
CA PRO A 133 24.57 11.32 -4.19
C PRO A 133 23.05 11.16 -4.33
N GLN A 134 22.58 9.96 -4.64
CA GLN A 134 21.16 9.62 -4.81
C GLN A 134 20.42 9.34 -3.49
N PHE A 135 21.09 9.39 -2.35
CA PHE A 135 20.42 9.16 -1.08
C PHE A 135 19.29 10.15 -0.85
N ASP A 136 18.13 9.64 -0.49
CA ASP A 136 16.95 10.46 -0.16
C ASP A 136 16.35 10.04 1.17
N ALA A 137 16.59 10.84 2.20
CA ALA A 137 16.08 10.61 3.55
C ALA A 137 14.55 10.50 3.60
N SER A 138 13.82 11.11 2.66
CA SER A 138 12.36 11.03 2.61
C SER A 138 11.87 9.64 2.21
N GLN A 139 12.68 8.88 1.47
CA GLN A 139 12.37 7.51 1.05
C GLN A 139 12.78 6.48 2.11
N VAL A 140 13.74 6.79 2.98
CA VAL A 140 14.24 5.86 4.02
C VAL A 140 13.12 5.41 4.96
N GLY A 141 12.35 6.33 5.49
CA GLY A 141 11.26 6.02 6.43
C GLY A 141 10.14 5.15 5.82
N VAL A 142 10.01 5.17 4.49
CA VAL A 142 9.00 4.36 3.77
C VAL A 142 9.55 2.99 3.37
N THR A 143 10.84 2.89 3.10
CA THR A 143 11.47 1.68 2.50
C THR A 143 12.46 1.01 3.44
N ALA A 144 13.52 1.70 3.85
CA ALA A 144 14.57 1.09 4.68
C ALA A 144 14.03 0.63 6.05
N SER A 145 13.05 1.33 6.62
CA SER A 145 12.40 0.90 7.85
C SER A 145 11.66 -0.44 7.71
N ARG A 146 11.28 -0.83 6.50
CA ARG A 146 10.64 -2.13 6.20
C ARG A 146 11.65 -3.27 6.06
N MET A 147 12.90 -2.92 5.80
CA MET A 147 14.02 -3.86 5.63
C MET A 147 15.15 -3.51 6.60
N PRO A 148 14.91 -3.51 7.93
CA PRO A 148 15.87 -3.01 8.92
C PRO A 148 17.15 -3.83 8.96
N THR A 149 17.11 -5.06 8.47
CA THR A 149 18.24 -5.97 8.38
C THR A 149 19.07 -5.78 7.12
N LEU A 150 18.52 -5.22 6.03
CA LEU A 150 19.26 -5.02 4.79
C LEU A 150 20.49 -4.13 5.04
N ALA A 151 21.67 -4.65 4.71
CA ALA A 151 22.94 -4.00 4.95
C ALA A 151 23.60 -3.46 3.68
N SER A 152 23.58 -4.23 2.60
CA SER A 152 24.22 -3.84 1.35
C SER A 152 23.72 -4.63 0.15
N ALA A 153 24.07 -4.14 -1.05
CA ALA A 153 23.93 -4.85 -2.31
C ALA A 153 25.29 -4.86 -3.02
N ARG A 154 25.59 -5.96 -3.71
CA ARG A 154 26.82 -6.12 -4.49
C ARG A 154 26.51 -6.77 -5.83
N LYS A 155 27.00 -6.17 -6.91
CA LYS A 155 26.98 -6.78 -8.24
C LYS A 155 27.92 -7.99 -8.27
N ILE A 156 27.42 -9.13 -8.75
CA ILE A 156 28.24 -10.32 -9.03
C ILE A 156 28.59 -10.35 -10.52
N ASP A 157 27.58 -10.17 -11.37
CA ASP A 157 27.68 -9.95 -12.82
C ASP A 157 26.53 -9.03 -13.25
N ASP A 158 26.36 -8.78 -14.56
CA ASP A 158 25.34 -7.85 -15.05
C ASP A 158 23.90 -8.27 -14.70
N MET A 159 23.65 -9.56 -14.50
CA MET A 159 22.32 -10.12 -14.25
C MET A 159 22.21 -10.84 -12.91
N THR A 160 23.22 -10.70 -12.02
CA THR A 160 23.20 -11.32 -10.70
C THR A 160 23.63 -10.33 -9.64
N VAL A 161 22.84 -10.19 -8.58
CA VAL A 161 23.13 -9.33 -7.43
C VAL A 161 23.09 -10.14 -6.14
N GLU A 162 24.03 -9.85 -5.24
CA GLU A 162 24.01 -10.33 -3.85
C GLU A 162 23.48 -9.22 -2.95
N LEU A 163 22.46 -9.55 -2.15
CA LEU A 163 21.99 -8.70 -1.05
C LEU A 163 22.46 -9.30 0.26
N THR A 164 23.05 -8.48 1.13
CA THR A 164 23.52 -8.91 2.45
C THR A 164 22.65 -8.29 3.52
N THR A 165 22.28 -9.10 4.52
CA THR A 165 21.56 -8.66 5.73
C THR A 165 22.47 -8.67 6.94
N LYS A 166 22.18 -7.83 7.95
CA LYS A 166 22.95 -7.73 9.21
C LYS A 166 22.85 -8.99 10.08
N GLU A 167 21.78 -9.73 9.90
CA GLU A 167 21.47 -10.99 10.57
C GLU A 167 20.65 -11.88 9.62
N PRO A 168 20.55 -13.20 9.83
CA PRO A 168 19.69 -14.06 9.05
C PRO A 168 18.26 -13.52 9.00
N ASP A 169 17.72 -13.33 7.78
CA ASP A 169 16.40 -12.74 7.57
C ASP A 169 15.62 -13.46 6.46
N SER A 170 14.74 -14.37 6.86
CA SER A 170 13.86 -15.11 5.95
C SER A 170 12.73 -14.24 5.36
N PHE A 171 12.51 -13.02 5.87
CA PHE A 171 11.49 -12.11 5.37
C PHE A 171 11.98 -11.26 4.20
N LEU A 172 13.29 -11.24 3.90
CA LEU A 172 13.87 -10.35 2.90
C LEU A 172 13.16 -10.42 1.54
N PRO A 173 12.87 -11.60 0.93
CA PRO A 173 12.17 -11.64 -0.35
C PRO A 173 10.75 -11.06 -0.30
N ILE A 174 10.06 -11.16 0.83
CA ILE A 174 8.73 -10.58 1.02
C ILE A 174 8.85 -9.04 1.14
N ASN A 175 9.80 -8.57 1.94
CA ASN A 175 10.01 -7.15 2.17
C ASN A 175 10.45 -6.41 0.91
N LEU A 176 11.20 -7.07 0.01
CA LEU A 176 11.68 -6.52 -1.26
C LEU A 176 10.55 -6.15 -2.23
N THR A 177 9.32 -6.64 -2.05
CA THR A 177 8.14 -6.19 -2.81
C THR A 177 7.88 -4.68 -2.65
N ASN A 178 8.49 -4.05 -1.64
CA ASN A 178 8.36 -2.62 -1.34
C ASN A 178 9.58 -1.78 -1.78
N LEU A 179 10.62 -2.38 -2.38
CA LEU A 179 11.77 -1.66 -2.91
C LEU A 179 11.62 -1.50 -4.42
N PHE A 180 10.96 -0.44 -4.83
CA PHE A 180 10.72 -0.12 -6.23
C PHE A 180 11.97 0.44 -6.91
N MET A 181 12.22 0.00 -8.17
CA MET A 181 13.40 0.34 -8.94
C MET A 181 13.17 1.59 -9.79
N ALA A 182 13.80 2.71 -9.43
CA ALA A 182 13.84 3.94 -10.21
C ALA A 182 15.02 3.93 -11.19
N SER A 183 14.89 4.61 -12.34
CA SER A 183 15.98 4.72 -13.33
C SER A 183 17.15 5.52 -12.80
N PRO A 184 18.34 4.93 -12.66
CA PRO A 184 19.56 5.66 -12.30
C PRO A 184 19.94 6.72 -13.34
N ALA A 185 19.79 6.40 -14.63
CA ALA A 185 20.17 7.28 -15.72
C ALA A 185 19.27 8.53 -15.78
N LYS A 186 17.94 8.35 -15.60
CA LYS A 186 17.01 9.48 -15.53
C LYS A 186 17.32 10.41 -14.36
N TRP A 187 17.59 9.83 -13.17
CA TRP A 187 17.97 10.61 -12.01
C TRP A 187 19.31 11.33 -12.22
N GLN A 188 20.32 10.66 -12.79
CA GLN A 188 21.62 11.25 -13.08
C GLN A 188 21.50 12.44 -14.03
N HIS A 189 20.67 12.32 -15.07
CA HIS A 189 20.38 13.42 -15.99
C HIS A 189 19.85 14.68 -15.26
N PHE A 190 18.97 14.50 -14.28
CA PHE A 190 18.48 15.62 -13.46
C PHE A 190 19.55 16.12 -12.50
N TYR A 191 20.34 15.21 -11.91
CA TYR A 191 21.42 15.59 -11.00
C TYR A 191 22.50 16.42 -11.70
N ASP A 192 22.87 16.08 -12.92
CA ASP A 192 23.88 16.82 -13.69
C ASP A 192 23.42 18.25 -14.02
N LYS A 193 22.12 18.46 -14.16
CA LYS A 193 21.50 19.77 -14.44
C LYS A 193 21.07 20.52 -13.17
N ALA A 194 21.05 19.86 -12.04
CA ALA A 194 20.58 20.47 -10.80
C ALA A 194 21.56 21.52 -10.29
N GLU A 195 21.03 22.63 -9.83
CA GLU A 195 21.76 23.65 -9.08
C GLU A 195 21.52 23.46 -7.59
N GLY A 196 22.53 23.78 -6.77
CA GLY A 196 22.43 23.71 -5.32
C GLY A 196 23.71 24.21 -4.65
N ALA A 197 23.60 24.73 -3.43
CA ALA A 197 24.72 25.25 -2.65
C ALA A 197 25.72 24.14 -2.25
N ASP A 198 25.25 22.92 -2.16
CA ASP A 198 26.02 21.72 -1.83
C ASP A 198 25.44 20.46 -2.51
N ALA A 199 26.12 19.34 -2.36
CA ALA A 199 25.71 18.05 -2.95
C ALA A 199 24.30 17.62 -2.48
N LYS A 200 23.93 17.91 -1.24
CA LYS A 200 22.60 17.57 -0.71
C LYS A 200 21.50 18.40 -1.34
N ALA A 201 21.70 19.72 -1.48
CA ALA A 201 20.75 20.61 -2.15
C ALA A 201 20.58 20.21 -3.63
N LYS A 202 21.71 19.87 -4.29
CA LYS A 202 21.71 19.37 -5.66
C LYS A 202 20.93 18.05 -5.80
N SER A 203 21.12 17.10 -4.89
CA SER A 203 20.36 15.85 -4.84
C SER A 203 18.85 16.09 -4.63
N GLN A 204 18.48 16.98 -3.72
CA GLN A 204 17.08 17.33 -3.49
C GLN A 204 16.43 17.95 -4.74
N ALA A 205 17.14 18.84 -5.44
CA ALA A 205 16.66 19.43 -6.70
C ALA A 205 16.50 18.35 -7.80
N ALA A 206 17.43 17.40 -7.89
CA ALA A 206 17.34 16.27 -8.84
C ALA A 206 16.11 15.40 -8.54
N TRP A 207 15.85 15.05 -7.29
CA TRP A 207 14.66 14.30 -6.91
C TRP A 207 13.37 15.07 -7.15
N ALA A 208 13.35 16.37 -6.91
CA ALA A 208 12.20 17.21 -7.23
C ALA A 208 11.90 17.28 -8.72
N ALA A 209 12.93 17.28 -9.57
CA ALA A 209 12.78 17.17 -11.02
C ALA A 209 12.32 15.77 -11.45
N PHE A 210 12.92 14.72 -10.89
CA PHE A 210 12.54 13.33 -11.12
C PHE A 210 11.06 13.08 -10.78
N ALA A 211 10.55 13.66 -9.69
CA ALA A 211 9.15 13.53 -9.30
C ALA A 211 8.15 14.01 -10.35
N LYS A 212 8.56 14.94 -11.22
CA LYS A 212 7.72 15.51 -12.29
C LYS A 212 7.83 14.77 -13.62
N ASP A 213 8.84 13.92 -13.75
CA ASP A 213 9.10 13.13 -14.96
C ASP A 213 9.78 11.81 -14.57
N ALA A 214 9.05 11.02 -13.80
CA ALA A 214 9.56 9.80 -13.18
C ALA A 214 9.68 8.65 -14.18
N ALA A 215 10.71 7.82 -13.99
CA ALA A 215 10.95 6.63 -14.80
C ALA A 215 11.20 5.40 -13.92
N GLY A 216 10.29 4.43 -13.98
CA GLY A 216 10.41 3.08 -13.45
C GLY A 216 10.44 2.06 -14.56
N THR A 217 10.09 0.82 -14.24
CA THR A 217 10.00 -0.31 -15.20
C THR A 217 8.56 -0.79 -15.38
N GLY A 218 7.58 -0.21 -14.68
CA GLY A 218 6.23 -0.70 -14.54
C GLY A 218 5.35 -0.61 -15.80
N PRO A 219 4.12 -1.16 -15.72
CA PRO A 219 3.19 -1.20 -16.85
C PRO A 219 2.64 0.17 -17.28
N TRP A 220 2.83 1.21 -16.47
CA TRP A 220 2.37 2.57 -16.74
C TRP A 220 3.50 3.57 -16.68
N LYS A 221 3.52 4.52 -17.63
CA LYS A 221 4.47 5.64 -17.71
C LYS A 221 3.78 6.93 -17.29
N MET A 222 4.49 7.81 -16.58
CA MET A 222 3.99 9.15 -16.30
C MET A 222 3.85 9.95 -17.59
N ALA A 223 2.68 10.55 -17.80
CA ALA A 223 2.42 11.49 -18.88
C ALA A 223 2.39 12.94 -18.39
N SER A 224 1.69 13.19 -17.27
CA SER A 224 1.65 14.51 -16.65
C SER A 224 1.39 14.41 -15.15
N PHE A 225 1.85 15.42 -14.41
CA PHE A 225 1.68 15.51 -12.96
C PHE A 225 1.42 16.95 -12.54
N THR A 226 0.29 17.17 -11.88
CA THR A 226 -0.05 18.42 -11.20
C THR A 226 -0.30 18.11 -9.72
N PRO A 227 0.57 18.59 -8.81
CA PRO A 227 0.41 18.35 -7.37
C PRO A 227 -0.99 18.73 -6.88
N ARG A 228 -1.57 17.94 -5.99
CA ARG A 228 -2.91 18.08 -5.40
C ARG A 228 -4.08 18.05 -6.37
N GLU A 229 -3.83 17.93 -7.65
CA GLU A 229 -4.87 17.97 -8.68
C GLU A 229 -5.00 16.64 -9.39
N ARG A 230 -3.94 16.19 -10.08
CA ARG A 230 -4.01 14.94 -10.85
C ARG A 230 -2.64 14.39 -11.25
N LEU A 231 -2.63 13.08 -11.47
CA LEU A 231 -1.56 12.36 -12.15
C LEU A 231 -2.15 11.61 -13.35
N GLU A 232 -1.57 11.82 -14.54
CA GLU A 232 -1.94 11.08 -15.74
C GLU A 232 -0.85 10.05 -16.06
N LEU A 233 -1.27 8.80 -16.21
CA LEU A 233 -0.42 7.68 -16.58
C LEU A 233 -0.89 7.14 -17.92
N VAL A 234 0.06 6.85 -18.83
CA VAL A 234 -0.19 6.19 -20.12
C VAL A 234 0.38 4.78 -20.09
N LYS A 235 -0.22 3.88 -20.85
CA LYS A 235 0.24 2.49 -20.93
C LYS A 235 1.67 2.40 -21.44
N ASN A 236 2.46 1.51 -20.85
CA ASN A 236 3.76 1.11 -21.34
C ASN A 236 3.57 -0.09 -22.31
N ALA A 237 3.47 0.18 -23.61
CA ALA A 237 3.32 -0.87 -24.62
C ALA A 237 4.52 -1.83 -24.68
N ASP A 238 5.70 -1.36 -24.23
CA ASP A 238 6.94 -2.12 -24.20
C ASP A 238 7.18 -2.83 -22.86
N TYR A 239 6.16 -2.86 -21.98
CA TYR A 239 6.28 -3.52 -20.68
C TYR A 239 6.81 -4.95 -20.83
N TRP A 240 7.78 -5.32 -19.99
CA TRP A 240 8.48 -6.59 -20.07
C TRP A 240 7.55 -7.80 -19.93
N ASP A 241 6.52 -7.72 -19.06
CA ASP A 241 5.49 -8.73 -18.94
C ASP A 241 4.35 -8.48 -19.95
N LYS A 242 4.45 -9.14 -21.10
CA LYS A 242 3.49 -8.94 -22.20
C LYS A 242 2.06 -9.32 -21.85
N ALA A 243 1.85 -10.20 -20.87
CA ALA A 243 0.52 -10.56 -20.38
C ALA A 243 -0.13 -9.44 -19.54
N ARG A 244 0.68 -8.56 -18.97
CA ARG A 244 0.25 -7.44 -18.13
C ARG A 244 0.41 -6.07 -18.78
N VAL A 245 0.53 -5.98 -20.10
CA VAL A 245 0.42 -4.71 -20.82
C VAL A 245 -1.02 -4.18 -20.65
N PRO A 246 -1.21 -2.92 -20.17
CA PRO A 246 -2.54 -2.37 -19.95
C PRO A 246 -3.43 -2.37 -21.18
N LYS A 247 -4.71 -2.72 -21.01
CA LYS A 247 -5.68 -2.70 -22.11
C LYS A 247 -6.22 -1.30 -22.40
N ILE A 248 -6.30 -0.43 -21.36
CA ILE A 248 -6.68 0.97 -21.49
C ILE A 248 -5.46 1.83 -21.81
N ASP A 249 -5.66 2.96 -22.48
CA ASP A 249 -4.58 3.82 -22.96
C ASP A 249 -4.06 4.77 -21.88
N LYS A 250 -4.98 5.27 -21.03
CA LYS A 250 -4.67 6.28 -20.01
C LYS A 250 -5.40 5.99 -18.68
N MET A 251 -4.73 6.27 -17.58
CA MET A 251 -5.31 6.31 -16.25
C MET A 251 -5.10 7.70 -15.64
N VAL A 252 -6.14 8.28 -15.07
CA VAL A 252 -6.11 9.60 -14.40
C VAL A 252 -6.45 9.42 -12.94
N LEU A 253 -5.54 9.77 -12.05
CA LEU A 253 -5.69 9.70 -10.61
C LEU A 253 -6.05 11.08 -10.06
N LEU A 254 -7.13 11.17 -9.30
CA LEU A 254 -7.72 12.39 -8.77
C LEU A 254 -7.86 12.31 -7.25
N PRO A 255 -7.14 13.14 -6.46
CA PRO A 255 -7.35 13.22 -5.03
C PRO A 255 -8.76 13.73 -4.70
N MET A 256 -9.52 12.94 -3.93
CA MET A 256 -10.88 13.25 -3.49
C MET A 256 -11.07 12.67 -2.07
N PRO A 257 -10.55 13.31 -1.01
CA PRO A 257 -10.52 12.71 0.33
C PRO A 257 -11.92 12.47 0.93
N GLU A 258 -12.93 13.28 0.53
CA GLU A 258 -14.28 13.19 1.09
C GLU A 258 -15.13 12.14 0.38
N ALA A 259 -15.69 11.17 1.12
CA ALA A 259 -16.44 10.04 0.57
C ALA A 259 -17.69 10.47 -0.22
N ASN A 260 -18.43 11.47 0.26
CA ASN A 260 -19.60 11.99 -0.42
C ASN A 260 -19.23 12.70 -1.74
N ALA A 261 -18.12 13.45 -1.76
CA ALA A 261 -17.63 14.10 -2.98
C ALA A 261 -17.21 13.05 -4.02
N ARG A 262 -16.51 11.98 -3.62
CA ARG A 262 -16.17 10.87 -4.52
C ARG A 262 -17.42 10.21 -5.09
N THR A 263 -18.40 9.92 -4.23
CA THR A 263 -19.65 9.28 -4.64
C THR A 263 -20.42 10.15 -5.64
N ALA A 264 -20.52 11.46 -5.40
CA ALA A 264 -21.15 12.40 -6.33
C ALA A 264 -20.42 12.49 -7.68
N ALA A 265 -19.06 12.46 -7.65
CA ALA A 265 -18.24 12.44 -8.87
C ALA A 265 -18.47 11.17 -9.71
N LEU A 266 -18.64 10.00 -9.08
CA LEU A 266 -18.98 8.76 -9.77
C LEU A 266 -20.40 8.82 -10.35
N LEU A 267 -21.38 9.27 -9.58
CA LEU A 267 -22.77 9.37 -10.00
C LEU A 267 -22.97 10.32 -11.18
N SER A 268 -22.18 11.39 -11.25
CA SER A 268 -22.20 12.36 -12.36
C SER A 268 -21.36 11.93 -13.58
N GLY A 269 -20.57 10.85 -13.47
CA GLY A 269 -19.66 10.40 -14.52
C GLY A 269 -18.38 11.23 -14.66
N GLN A 270 -18.07 12.06 -13.66
CA GLN A 270 -16.79 12.77 -13.59
C GLN A 270 -15.60 11.80 -13.40
N VAL A 271 -15.82 10.72 -12.66
CA VAL A 271 -14.90 9.60 -12.50
C VAL A 271 -15.57 8.28 -12.87
N ASP A 272 -14.75 7.27 -13.16
CA ASP A 272 -15.20 5.94 -13.55
C ASP A 272 -15.07 4.92 -12.42
N TRP A 273 -14.27 5.25 -11.41
CA TRP A 273 -13.93 4.42 -10.27
C TRP A 273 -13.73 5.30 -9.03
N ILE A 274 -14.24 4.87 -7.89
CA ILE A 274 -13.94 5.47 -6.59
C ILE A 274 -13.53 4.42 -5.56
N GLU A 275 -12.61 4.81 -4.70
CA GLU A 275 -12.24 4.07 -3.50
C GLU A 275 -13.18 4.44 -2.36
N ALA A 276 -13.48 3.50 -1.46
CA ALA A 276 -14.27 3.71 -0.25
C ALA A 276 -15.50 4.62 -0.46
N PRO A 277 -16.52 4.17 -1.23
CA PRO A 277 -17.78 4.90 -1.39
C PRO A 277 -18.45 5.12 -0.03
N ALA A 278 -19.25 6.18 0.08
CA ALA A 278 -20.04 6.43 1.27
C ALA A 278 -21.03 5.26 1.51
N PRO A 279 -21.07 4.65 2.71
CA PRO A 279 -21.91 3.47 2.95
C PRO A 279 -23.40 3.70 2.72
N ASP A 280 -23.90 4.88 3.05
CA ASP A 280 -25.30 5.30 2.85
C ASP A 280 -25.69 5.46 1.38
N ALA A 281 -24.73 5.69 0.49
CA ALA A 281 -24.98 5.79 -0.95
C ALA A 281 -25.00 4.44 -1.69
N LEU A 282 -24.62 3.34 -1.03
CA LEU A 282 -24.56 2.02 -1.69
C LEU A 282 -25.88 1.54 -2.30
N PRO A 283 -27.05 1.75 -1.66
CA PRO A 283 -28.35 1.38 -2.27
C PRO A 283 -28.59 2.12 -3.58
N GLU A 284 -28.34 3.44 -3.64
CA GLU A 284 -28.47 4.24 -4.85
C GLU A 284 -27.51 3.78 -5.95
N LEU A 285 -26.23 3.58 -5.60
CA LEU A 285 -25.23 3.10 -6.55
C LEU A 285 -25.65 1.76 -7.18
N LYS A 286 -26.13 0.81 -6.37
CA LYS A 286 -26.66 -0.48 -6.87
C LYS A 286 -27.86 -0.30 -7.77
N GLN A 287 -28.85 0.52 -7.36
CA GLN A 287 -30.05 0.79 -8.13
C GLN A 287 -29.74 1.40 -9.51
N ARG A 288 -28.72 2.26 -9.58
CA ARG A 288 -28.25 2.89 -10.81
C ARG A 288 -27.30 2.03 -11.64
N GLY A 289 -27.05 0.77 -11.23
CA GLY A 289 -26.27 -0.21 -11.98
C GLY A 289 -24.75 -0.06 -11.83
N PHE A 290 -24.27 0.74 -10.88
CA PHE A 290 -22.83 0.78 -10.57
C PHE A 290 -22.37 -0.54 -9.98
N LYS A 291 -21.13 -0.96 -10.35
CA LYS A 291 -20.52 -2.19 -9.86
C LYS A 291 -19.84 -1.92 -8.52
N LEU A 292 -20.17 -2.74 -7.53
CA LEU A 292 -19.52 -2.70 -6.22
C LEU A 292 -18.59 -3.90 -6.09
N TYR A 293 -17.34 -3.63 -5.76
CA TYR A 293 -16.32 -4.63 -5.46
C TYR A 293 -15.92 -4.48 -3.99
N ALA A 294 -15.90 -5.59 -3.28
CA ALA A 294 -15.39 -5.70 -1.93
C ALA A 294 -14.80 -7.09 -1.77
N ASN A 295 -13.66 -7.21 -1.16
CA ASN A 295 -13.04 -8.48 -0.84
C ASN A 295 -12.23 -8.33 0.45
N GLU A 296 -12.18 -9.38 1.23
CA GLU A 296 -11.37 -9.44 2.44
C GLU A 296 -9.92 -9.04 2.15
N GLN A 297 -9.42 -8.07 2.89
CA GLN A 297 -8.07 -7.56 2.72
C GLN A 297 -7.19 -7.87 3.94
N PRO A 298 -5.91 -8.16 3.75
CA PRO A 298 -4.94 -8.28 4.83
C PRO A 298 -4.66 -6.89 5.43
N HIS A 299 -5.60 -6.42 6.23
CA HIS A 299 -5.63 -5.08 6.79
C HIS A 299 -6.32 -5.14 8.16
N VAL A 300 -5.89 -4.32 9.10
CA VAL A 300 -6.55 -4.18 10.39
C VAL A 300 -6.72 -2.71 10.76
N TRP A 301 -7.89 -2.41 11.30
CA TRP A 301 -8.26 -1.13 11.86
C TRP A 301 -8.27 -1.24 13.41
N PRO A 302 -7.17 -0.82 14.09
CA PRO A 302 -7.00 -0.95 15.52
C PRO A 302 -6.95 0.41 16.21
N TRP A 303 -7.08 0.41 17.54
CA TRP A 303 -6.35 1.38 18.35
C TRP A 303 -5.01 0.79 18.77
N GLN A 304 -3.95 1.53 18.59
CA GLN A 304 -2.62 1.21 19.09
C GLN A 304 -2.45 1.86 20.46
N PHE A 305 -2.21 1.06 21.48
CA PHE A 305 -2.12 1.51 22.86
C PHE A 305 -0.74 2.02 23.23
N SER A 306 -0.65 3.14 23.94
CA SER A 306 0.60 3.60 24.56
C SER A 306 0.95 2.71 25.76
N ARG A 307 2.19 2.23 25.79
CA ARG A 307 2.76 1.44 26.91
C ARG A 307 3.85 2.23 27.66
N ILE A 308 3.91 3.55 27.48
CA ILE A 308 4.83 4.41 28.23
C ILE A 308 4.45 4.40 29.73
N GLU A 309 5.38 4.83 30.57
CA GLU A 309 5.15 4.94 32.01
C GLU A 309 3.89 5.79 32.30
N GLY A 310 3.08 5.37 33.25
CA GLY A 310 1.83 6.03 33.63
C GLY A 310 0.65 5.80 32.67
N SER A 311 0.83 5.11 31.54
CA SER A 311 -0.29 4.82 30.64
C SER A 311 -1.28 3.83 31.26
N PRO A 312 -2.60 4.10 31.18
CA PRO A 312 -3.61 3.17 31.68
C PRO A 312 -3.62 1.83 30.94
N TRP A 313 -3.10 1.82 29.71
CA TRP A 313 -3.00 0.63 28.89
C TRP A 313 -1.87 -0.33 29.31
N ASN A 314 -1.08 0.00 30.35
CA ASN A 314 -0.15 -0.95 30.96
C ASN A 314 -0.88 -2.07 31.70
N ASP A 315 -2.10 -1.82 32.20
CA ASP A 315 -2.94 -2.85 32.80
C ASP A 315 -3.61 -3.71 31.72
N ILE A 316 -3.31 -5.00 31.71
CA ILE A 316 -3.87 -5.96 30.75
C ILE A 316 -5.39 -6.11 30.90
N ARG A 317 -5.95 -5.89 32.11
CA ARG A 317 -7.40 -5.96 32.37
C ARG A 317 -8.11 -4.85 31.61
N VAL A 318 -7.54 -3.64 31.57
CA VAL A 318 -8.07 -2.49 30.81
C VAL A 318 -8.07 -2.78 29.31
N ARG A 319 -6.97 -3.35 28.78
CA ARG A 319 -6.88 -3.70 27.35
C ARG A 319 -7.86 -4.79 26.95
N LYS A 320 -8.00 -5.83 27.77
CA LYS A 320 -8.97 -6.91 27.55
C LYS A 320 -10.40 -6.39 27.66
N ALA A 321 -10.70 -5.54 28.65
CA ALA A 321 -12.01 -4.91 28.79
C ALA A 321 -12.39 -4.10 27.54
N ALA A 322 -11.48 -3.30 27.00
CA ALA A 322 -11.74 -2.56 25.78
C ALA A 322 -12.10 -3.49 24.59
N ASN A 323 -11.38 -4.60 24.44
CA ASN A 323 -11.67 -5.58 23.38
C ASN A 323 -13.01 -6.30 23.56
N LEU A 324 -13.42 -6.60 24.80
CA LEU A 324 -14.70 -7.26 25.09
C LEU A 324 -15.90 -6.31 25.03
N CYS A 325 -15.68 -5.00 25.14
CA CYS A 325 -16.73 -4.00 25.16
C CYS A 325 -17.31 -3.65 23.78
N ILE A 326 -16.62 -4.00 22.70
CA ILE A 326 -17.02 -3.59 21.35
C ILE A 326 -17.90 -4.63 20.69
N ASP A 327 -19.12 -4.21 20.34
CA ASP A 327 -20.01 -4.95 19.43
C ASP A 327 -19.58 -4.71 17.97
N ARG A 328 -18.78 -5.62 17.45
CA ARG A 328 -18.23 -5.54 16.09
C ARG A 328 -19.26 -5.88 15.03
N GLU A 329 -20.20 -6.75 15.33
CA GLU A 329 -21.31 -7.06 14.40
C GLU A 329 -22.26 -5.87 14.29
N GLY A 330 -22.59 -5.22 15.41
CA GLY A 330 -23.36 -3.98 15.42
C GLY A 330 -22.69 -2.86 14.64
N LEU A 331 -21.36 -2.72 14.75
CA LEU A 331 -20.57 -1.77 13.94
C LEU A 331 -20.67 -2.10 12.44
N LYS A 332 -20.49 -3.37 12.09
CA LYS A 332 -20.53 -3.85 10.72
C LYS A 332 -21.89 -3.58 10.05
N ASP A 333 -22.95 -4.03 10.68
CA ASP A 333 -24.29 -4.00 10.09
C ASP A 333 -24.94 -2.61 10.21
N GLY A 334 -24.75 -1.94 11.36
CA GLY A 334 -25.37 -0.65 11.63
C GLY A 334 -24.68 0.54 10.99
N LEU A 335 -23.33 0.56 10.94
CA LEU A 335 -22.58 1.71 10.43
C LEU A 335 -21.97 1.49 9.05
N LEU A 336 -21.45 0.29 8.77
CA LEU A 336 -20.65 0.03 7.57
C LEU A 336 -21.39 -0.76 6.49
N ALA A 337 -22.71 -0.97 6.64
CA ALA A 337 -23.55 -1.67 5.65
C ALA A 337 -22.99 -3.04 5.22
N GLY A 338 -22.38 -3.78 6.16
CA GLY A 338 -21.74 -5.08 5.93
C GLY A 338 -20.32 -5.01 5.38
N LEU A 339 -19.75 -3.82 5.13
CA LEU A 339 -18.46 -3.64 4.47
C LEU A 339 -17.27 -3.69 5.43
N MET A 340 -17.22 -4.70 6.27
CA MET A 340 -16.05 -5.05 7.07
C MET A 340 -16.12 -6.52 7.51
N VAL A 341 -14.98 -7.06 7.94
CA VAL A 341 -14.91 -8.30 8.71
C VAL A 341 -14.52 -7.94 10.15
N PRO A 342 -15.26 -8.42 11.18
CA PRO A 342 -14.91 -8.21 12.59
C PRO A 342 -13.51 -8.71 12.91
N ALA A 343 -12.64 -7.82 13.40
CA ALA A 343 -11.27 -8.21 13.73
C ALA A 343 -11.17 -8.73 15.17
N THR A 344 -10.62 -9.93 15.30
CA THR A 344 -10.28 -10.57 16.58
C THR A 344 -8.78 -10.87 16.68
N GLY A 345 -7.96 -10.09 15.99
CA GLY A 345 -6.51 -10.15 15.89
C GLY A 345 -6.03 -9.37 14.67
N THR A 346 -4.73 -9.44 14.38
CA THR A 346 -4.14 -8.83 13.17
C THR A 346 -4.56 -9.55 11.90
N PHE A 347 -4.78 -10.84 11.97
CA PHE A 347 -5.14 -11.69 10.84
C PHE A 347 -6.56 -12.26 11.01
N GLU A 348 -7.25 -12.42 9.88
CA GLU A 348 -8.55 -13.06 9.79
C GLU A 348 -8.48 -14.56 10.12
N PRO A 349 -9.61 -15.19 10.50
CA PRO A 349 -9.69 -16.63 10.69
C PRO A 349 -9.28 -17.38 9.40
N GLY A 350 -8.39 -18.39 9.56
CA GLY A 350 -7.88 -19.18 8.42
C GLY A 350 -6.57 -18.66 7.83
N HIS A 351 -6.10 -17.47 8.18
CA HIS A 351 -4.78 -17.01 7.76
C HIS A 351 -3.67 -17.91 8.38
N PRO A 352 -2.61 -18.30 7.61
CA PRO A 352 -1.55 -19.17 8.12
C PRO A 352 -0.86 -18.64 9.39
N TRP A 353 -0.76 -17.33 9.52
CA TRP A 353 -0.10 -16.66 10.67
C TRP A 353 -1.04 -16.32 11.81
N ARG A 354 -2.31 -16.77 11.78
CA ARG A 354 -3.26 -16.38 12.83
C ARG A 354 -2.96 -16.99 14.20
N GLY A 355 -2.56 -18.22 14.27
CA GLY A 355 -2.36 -18.92 15.54
C GLY A 355 -3.66 -19.18 16.33
N LYS A 356 -3.49 -19.67 17.57
CA LYS A 356 -4.61 -20.00 18.48
C LYS A 356 -4.43 -19.27 19.81
N PRO A 357 -4.88 -18.01 19.94
CA PRO A 357 -4.82 -17.28 21.21
C PRO A 357 -5.71 -17.93 22.26
N SER A 358 -5.35 -17.79 23.53
CA SER A 358 -6.16 -18.20 24.67
C SER A 358 -7.22 -17.16 25.04
N PHE A 359 -6.96 -15.89 24.76
CA PHE A 359 -7.92 -14.81 24.95
C PHE A 359 -8.84 -14.72 23.73
N GLU A 360 -10.12 -15.06 23.95
CA GLU A 360 -11.16 -14.93 22.93
C GLU A 360 -11.69 -13.50 22.91
N ILE A 361 -11.48 -12.79 21.80
CA ILE A 361 -12.06 -11.48 21.56
C ILE A 361 -13.49 -11.66 21.03
N LYS A 362 -14.47 -11.30 21.86
CA LYS A 362 -15.91 -11.31 21.55
C LYS A 362 -16.58 -10.11 22.23
N TYR A 363 -17.82 -9.83 21.89
CA TYR A 363 -18.62 -8.85 22.61
C TYR A 363 -19.14 -9.50 23.91
N ASP A 364 -18.68 -8.97 25.04
CA ASP A 364 -19.07 -9.42 26.38
C ASP A 364 -18.99 -8.23 27.37
N LYS A 365 -20.00 -7.36 27.30
CA LYS A 365 -20.06 -6.15 28.11
C LYS A 365 -19.99 -6.44 29.63
N PRO A 366 -20.70 -7.45 30.17
CA PRO A 366 -20.56 -7.80 31.61
C PRO A 366 -19.14 -8.17 32.00
N ALA A 367 -18.45 -8.99 31.20
CA ALA A 367 -17.05 -9.35 31.45
C ALA A 367 -16.12 -8.13 31.36
N ALA A 368 -16.36 -7.23 30.40
CA ALA A 368 -15.60 -5.98 30.27
C ALA A 368 -15.77 -5.10 31.51
N GLN A 369 -17.00 -4.89 31.96
CA GLN A 369 -17.30 -4.11 33.15
C GLN A 369 -16.64 -4.71 34.42
N LYS A 370 -16.66 -6.04 34.57
CA LYS A 370 -15.99 -6.73 35.65
C LYS A 370 -14.49 -6.47 35.68
N LEU A 371 -13.81 -6.60 34.53
CA LEU A 371 -12.38 -6.31 34.40
C LEU A 371 -12.04 -4.86 34.75
N MET A 372 -12.88 -3.90 34.34
CA MET A 372 -12.71 -2.50 34.69
C MET A 372 -12.89 -2.26 36.20
N GLN A 373 -13.87 -2.90 36.84
CA GLN A 373 -14.06 -2.83 38.29
C GLN A 373 -12.85 -3.41 39.03
N GLU A 374 -12.32 -4.54 38.59
CA GLU A 374 -11.10 -5.14 39.13
C GLU A 374 -9.88 -4.23 38.96
N ALA A 375 -9.86 -3.39 37.89
CA ALA A 375 -8.85 -2.37 37.64
C ALA A 375 -9.09 -1.06 38.43
N GLY A 376 -10.19 -0.96 39.22
CA GLY A 376 -10.51 0.20 40.07
C GLY A 376 -11.34 1.27 39.37
N PHE A 377 -12.04 0.96 38.29
CA PHE A 377 -12.95 1.85 37.56
C PHE A 377 -14.39 1.36 37.62
N GLY A 378 -15.35 2.27 37.49
CA GLY A 378 -16.77 1.95 37.62
C GLY A 378 -17.66 3.13 37.23
N PRO A 379 -18.98 3.05 37.49
CA PRO A 379 -19.95 4.09 37.11
C PRO A 379 -19.58 5.49 37.61
N ASN A 380 -19.04 5.56 38.85
CA ASN A 380 -18.69 6.82 39.52
C ASN A 380 -17.22 7.22 39.36
N LYS A 381 -16.41 6.39 38.68
CA LYS A 381 -14.98 6.63 38.42
C LYS A 381 -14.58 6.03 37.10
N LYS A 382 -14.91 6.72 36.02
CA LYS A 382 -14.52 6.29 34.66
C LYS A 382 -13.04 6.52 34.40
N LEU A 383 -12.47 5.70 33.51
CA LEU A 383 -11.11 5.88 33.01
C LEU A 383 -11.13 6.81 31.80
N THR A 384 -10.55 7.99 31.95
CA THR A 384 -10.36 8.89 30.80
C THR A 384 -9.23 8.38 29.91
N VAL A 385 -9.52 8.22 28.62
CA VAL A 385 -8.54 7.87 27.57
C VAL A 385 -8.66 8.84 26.41
N LYS A 386 -7.52 9.30 25.91
CA LYS A 386 -7.45 10.21 24.74
C LYS A 386 -6.89 9.49 23.55
N VAL A 387 -7.59 9.59 22.41
CA VAL A 387 -7.26 8.86 21.18
C VAL A 387 -7.03 9.84 20.04
N GLN A 388 -5.85 9.82 19.46
CA GLN A 388 -5.55 10.60 18.26
C GLN A 388 -6.02 9.86 17.02
N THR A 389 -6.83 10.50 16.19
CA THR A 389 -7.44 9.96 14.97
C THR A 389 -7.59 11.04 13.90
N SER A 390 -8.05 10.66 12.71
CA SER A 390 -8.39 11.58 11.62
C SER A 390 -9.84 11.43 11.18
N ALA A 391 -10.37 12.42 10.46
CA ALA A 391 -11.70 12.34 9.86
C ALA A 391 -11.71 11.55 8.54
N SER A 392 -10.55 11.44 7.86
CA SER A 392 -10.37 10.75 6.58
C SER A 392 -8.93 10.23 6.46
N GLY A 393 -8.60 9.49 5.42
CA GLY A 393 -7.23 9.08 5.13
C GLY A 393 -7.15 7.75 4.41
N SER A 394 -5.99 7.50 3.79
CA SER A 394 -5.72 6.28 3.06
C SER A 394 -5.90 5.04 3.94
N GLY A 395 -6.83 4.16 3.57
CA GLY A 395 -7.11 2.92 4.28
C GLY A 395 -7.77 3.07 5.64
N GLN A 396 -8.18 4.27 6.03
CA GLN A 396 -8.78 4.50 7.35
C GLN A 396 -10.27 4.12 7.41
N MET A 397 -10.85 3.55 6.35
CA MET A 397 -12.28 3.21 6.26
C MET A 397 -13.15 4.47 6.51
N GLN A 398 -13.98 4.46 7.56
CA GLN A 398 -14.79 5.61 8.02
C GLN A 398 -14.30 6.02 9.43
N PRO A 399 -13.11 6.67 9.55
CA PRO A 399 -12.42 6.72 10.84
C PRO A 399 -13.17 7.51 11.90
N LEU A 400 -13.76 8.66 11.58
CA LEU A 400 -14.47 9.45 12.57
C LEU A 400 -15.75 8.78 13.05
N PRO A 401 -16.69 8.36 12.17
CA PRO A 401 -17.90 7.64 12.60
C PRO A 401 -17.60 6.35 13.37
N MET A 402 -16.57 5.60 12.97
CA MET A 402 -16.15 4.39 13.68
C MET A 402 -15.62 4.71 15.07
N ASN A 403 -14.80 5.75 15.23
CA ASN A 403 -14.30 6.16 16.55
C ASN A 403 -15.41 6.71 17.46
N GLU A 404 -16.41 7.42 16.92
CA GLU A 404 -17.61 7.87 17.66
C GLU A 404 -18.44 6.67 18.13
N TYR A 405 -18.58 5.63 17.31
CA TYR A 405 -19.21 4.37 17.72
C TYR A 405 -18.44 3.73 18.90
N LEU A 406 -17.09 3.64 18.78
CA LEU A 406 -16.26 3.10 19.86
C LEU A 406 -16.35 3.93 21.13
N GLN A 407 -16.40 5.25 21.01
CA GLN A 407 -16.56 6.17 22.14
C GLN A 407 -17.86 5.85 22.91
N GLN A 408 -18.97 5.69 22.21
CA GLN A 408 -20.27 5.35 22.81
C GLN A 408 -20.25 3.95 23.45
N ALA A 409 -19.74 2.94 22.74
CA ALA A 409 -19.66 1.58 23.24
C ALA A 409 -18.78 1.47 24.51
N LEU A 410 -17.60 2.08 24.49
CA LEU A 410 -16.66 2.05 25.61
C LEU A 410 -17.17 2.82 26.83
N ALA A 411 -18.00 3.86 26.64
CA ALA A 411 -18.61 4.60 27.74
C ALA A 411 -19.51 3.72 28.62
N GLU A 412 -20.09 2.66 28.05
CA GLU A 412 -20.87 1.66 28.78
C GLU A 412 -20.01 0.72 29.63
N CYS A 413 -18.71 0.63 29.33
CA CYS A 413 -17.74 -0.17 30.08
C CYS A 413 -16.79 0.71 30.93
N TYR A 414 -17.27 1.87 31.37
CA TYR A 414 -16.57 2.79 32.29
C TYR A 414 -15.33 3.48 31.71
N PHE A 415 -15.24 3.60 30.39
CA PHE A 415 -14.27 4.50 29.75
C PHE A 415 -14.91 5.87 29.51
N ASP A 416 -14.10 6.92 29.59
CA ASP A 416 -14.40 8.28 29.13
C ASP A 416 -13.43 8.60 27.99
N VAL A 417 -13.90 8.39 26.75
CA VAL A 417 -13.07 8.50 25.55
C VAL A 417 -13.10 9.93 25.02
N GLN A 418 -11.94 10.53 24.86
CA GLN A 418 -11.74 11.83 24.25
C GLN A 418 -11.06 11.66 22.88
N LEU A 419 -11.70 12.14 21.81
CA LEU A 419 -11.15 12.07 20.45
C LEU A 419 -10.35 13.34 20.14
N ASP A 420 -9.09 13.17 19.75
CA ASP A 420 -8.20 14.21 19.22
C ASP A 420 -8.17 14.05 17.70
N VAL A 421 -9.10 14.74 17.02
CA VAL A 421 -9.28 14.62 15.56
C VAL A 421 -8.40 15.62 14.85
N ILE A 422 -7.44 15.11 14.06
CA ILE A 422 -6.49 15.94 13.33
C ILE A 422 -6.44 15.54 11.84
N GLU A 423 -5.82 16.37 11.01
CA GLU A 423 -5.65 16.08 9.57
C GLU A 423 -4.76 14.84 9.37
N TRP A 424 -5.06 14.03 8.34
CA TRP A 424 -4.44 12.74 8.10
C TRP A 424 -2.91 12.76 7.98
N ASN A 425 -2.33 13.68 7.20
CA ASN A 425 -0.87 13.72 7.03
C ASN A 425 -0.18 14.15 8.33
N THR A 426 -0.84 14.97 9.13
CA THR A 426 -0.39 15.36 10.46
C THR A 426 -0.43 14.17 11.40
N LEU A 427 -1.53 13.42 11.43
CA LEU A 427 -1.66 12.18 12.20
C LEU A 427 -0.56 11.17 11.83
N PHE A 428 -0.35 10.96 10.54
CA PHE A 428 0.65 10.01 10.05
C PHE A 428 2.08 10.44 10.41
N THR A 429 2.36 11.74 10.44
CA THR A 429 3.63 12.30 10.89
C THR A 429 3.82 12.11 12.41
N ASN A 430 2.80 12.42 13.20
CA ASN A 430 2.82 12.27 14.66
C ASN A 430 2.97 10.79 15.06
N TRP A 431 2.25 9.91 14.39
CA TRP A 431 2.36 8.47 14.59
C TRP A 431 3.79 7.94 14.43
N ARG A 432 4.55 8.47 13.47
CA ARG A 432 5.97 8.11 13.29
C ARG A 432 6.89 8.64 14.37
N ARG A 433 6.47 9.64 15.14
CA ARG A 433 7.23 10.19 16.26
C ARG A 433 6.99 9.44 17.56
N GLY A 434 5.85 8.76 17.67
CA GLY A 434 5.51 7.90 18.81
C GLY A 434 4.84 8.61 19.97
N ALA A 435 4.32 7.82 20.90
CA ALA A 435 3.53 8.29 22.04
C ALA A 435 4.28 9.20 23.03
N LYS A 436 5.62 9.21 22.99
CA LYS A 436 6.46 10.08 23.85
C LYS A 436 6.66 11.48 23.29
N ASP A 437 6.39 11.67 21.98
CA ASP A 437 6.58 12.97 21.33
C ASP A 437 5.44 13.92 21.71
N PRO A 438 5.73 15.23 21.92
CA PRO A 438 4.69 16.22 22.23
C PRO A 438 3.55 16.28 21.22
N SER A 439 3.79 15.89 19.95
CA SER A 439 2.75 15.84 18.91
C SER A 439 1.66 14.78 19.17
N ALA A 440 1.89 13.82 20.05
CA ALA A 440 0.86 12.93 20.54
C ALA A 440 -0.22 13.66 21.38
N ASN A 441 0.04 14.91 21.79
CA ASN A 441 -0.91 15.79 22.46
C ASN A 441 -1.57 15.16 23.69
N GLY A 442 -0.81 14.37 24.47
CA GLY A 442 -1.31 13.64 25.62
C GLY A 442 -2.21 12.44 25.28
N SER A 443 -2.33 12.07 24.01
CA SER A 443 -3.07 10.87 23.60
C SER A 443 -2.35 9.61 24.08
N ASN A 444 -3.10 8.72 24.70
CA ASN A 444 -2.60 7.42 25.17
C ASN A 444 -3.03 6.26 24.26
N ALA A 445 -3.74 6.55 23.18
CA ALA A 445 -3.97 5.65 22.07
C ALA A 445 -3.96 6.43 20.74
N THR A 446 -3.72 5.74 19.65
CA THR A 446 -3.84 6.28 18.29
C THR A 446 -4.55 5.30 17.39
N ASN A 447 -5.40 5.82 16.51
CA ASN A 447 -6.06 5.03 15.48
C ASN A 447 -5.36 5.28 14.14
N VAL A 448 -4.48 4.39 13.77
CA VAL A 448 -3.84 4.30 12.45
C VAL A 448 -3.90 2.87 11.99
N THR A 449 -4.54 2.64 10.86
CA THR A 449 -4.67 1.33 10.24
C THR A 449 -3.38 0.87 9.58
N TYR A 450 -3.26 -0.42 9.36
CA TYR A 450 -2.11 -0.97 8.65
C TYR A 450 -2.47 -2.23 7.87
N ALA A 451 -1.75 -2.45 6.77
CA ALA A 451 -1.86 -3.69 6.03
C ALA A 451 -1.05 -4.81 6.71
N ALA A 452 -1.58 -6.02 6.63
CA ALA A 452 -0.99 -7.23 7.21
C ALA A 452 -0.49 -8.19 6.11
N MET A 453 0.09 -7.65 5.03
CA MET A 453 0.53 -8.42 3.86
C MET A 453 1.83 -9.18 4.08
N ASP A 454 2.69 -8.69 4.95
CA ASP A 454 4.00 -9.27 5.24
C ASP A 454 4.28 -9.25 6.76
N PRO A 455 5.20 -10.09 7.25
CA PRO A 455 5.49 -10.20 8.67
C PRO A 455 5.97 -8.89 9.32
N PHE A 456 6.71 -8.07 8.56
CA PHE A 456 7.20 -6.80 9.07
C PHE A 456 6.05 -5.83 9.30
N PHE A 457 5.20 -5.63 8.29
CA PHE A 457 4.05 -4.73 8.38
C PHE A 457 2.99 -5.20 9.37
N ALA A 458 2.78 -6.51 9.45
CA ALA A 458 1.75 -7.07 10.29
C ALA A 458 2.09 -7.08 11.78
N LEU A 459 3.33 -7.44 12.11
CA LEU A 459 3.71 -7.79 13.47
C LEU A 459 5.00 -7.10 13.93
N VAL A 460 6.11 -7.25 13.18
CA VAL A 460 7.45 -6.90 13.65
C VAL A 460 7.55 -5.43 14.05
N ARG A 461 7.13 -4.51 13.18
CA ARG A 461 7.28 -3.07 13.38
C ARG A 461 6.48 -2.51 14.56
N PHE A 462 5.50 -3.26 15.06
CA PHE A 462 4.65 -2.87 16.19
C PHE A 462 5.00 -3.57 17.48
N LEU A 463 5.41 -4.84 17.40
CA LEU A 463 5.57 -5.71 18.56
C LEU A 463 7.00 -5.82 19.03
N GLN A 464 7.99 -5.69 18.12
CA GLN A 464 9.40 -5.77 18.49
C GLN A 464 9.85 -4.49 19.21
N SER A 465 10.47 -4.63 20.36
CA SER A 465 10.89 -3.51 21.23
C SER A 465 11.84 -2.54 20.52
N GLY A 466 12.79 -3.05 19.72
CA GLY A 466 13.74 -2.26 18.92
C GLY A 466 13.12 -1.47 17.77
N MET A 467 11.80 -1.63 17.50
CA MET A 467 11.07 -0.91 16.45
C MET A 467 10.36 0.35 16.96
N ALA A 468 10.67 0.81 18.17
CA ALA A 468 10.16 2.09 18.66
C ALA A 468 10.69 3.27 17.82
N PRO A 469 9.93 4.36 17.68
CA PRO A 469 10.39 5.58 17.03
C PRO A 469 11.72 6.11 17.61
N PRO A 470 12.64 6.62 16.79
CA PRO A 470 12.50 6.93 15.35
C PRO A 470 12.80 5.76 14.41
N VAL A 471 13.08 4.55 14.90
CA VAL A 471 13.49 3.40 14.07
C VAL A 471 12.33 2.93 13.18
N SER A 472 11.16 2.72 13.77
CA SER A 472 9.96 2.27 13.05
C SER A 472 8.66 2.72 13.76
N ASN A 473 7.63 1.87 13.79
CA ASN A 473 6.27 2.26 14.12
C ASN A 473 5.69 1.59 15.38
N ASN A 474 6.53 1.09 16.28
CA ASN A 474 6.06 0.70 17.61
C ASN A 474 5.69 1.97 18.41
N TRP A 475 4.61 2.64 17.96
CA TRP A 475 4.16 3.94 18.45
C TRP A 475 3.95 3.93 19.97
N GLY A 476 3.39 2.85 20.47
CA GLY A 476 3.06 2.68 21.87
C GLY A 476 4.24 2.30 22.75
N PHE A 477 5.43 2.08 22.20
CA PHE A 477 6.61 1.60 22.95
C PHE A 477 6.36 0.24 23.63
N ILE A 478 5.69 -0.68 22.93
CA ILE A 478 5.55 -2.06 23.39
C ILE A 478 6.97 -2.63 23.62
N ASN A 479 7.19 -3.16 24.82
CA ASN A 479 8.43 -3.80 25.21
C ASN A 479 8.07 -5.13 25.90
N ASN A 480 8.10 -6.21 25.13
CA ASN A 480 7.77 -7.55 25.61
C ASN A 480 8.83 -8.53 25.09
N PRO A 481 9.70 -9.06 25.98
CA PRO A 481 10.77 -9.99 25.59
C PRO A 481 10.28 -11.23 24.85
N LYS A 482 9.06 -11.71 25.14
CA LYS A 482 8.46 -12.84 24.43
C LYS A 482 8.19 -12.51 22.96
N PHE A 483 7.77 -11.28 22.68
CA PHE A 483 7.57 -10.85 21.28
C PHE A 483 8.89 -10.76 20.55
N ASP A 484 9.94 -10.21 21.18
CA ASP A 484 11.27 -10.12 20.59
C ASP A 484 11.86 -11.49 20.25
N GLU A 485 11.70 -12.46 21.17
CA GLU A 485 12.12 -13.85 20.96
C GLU A 485 11.40 -14.49 19.77
N LEU A 486 10.07 -14.34 19.68
CA LEU A 486 9.26 -14.92 18.62
C LEU A 486 9.52 -14.27 17.26
N VAL A 487 9.72 -12.94 17.22
CA VAL A 487 10.15 -12.24 16.00
C VAL A 487 11.50 -12.77 15.52
N LYS A 488 12.48 -12.91 16.42
CA LYS A 488 13.78 -13.46 16.09
C LYS A 488 13.68 -14.89 15.57
N LYS A 489 12.92 -15.74 16.25
CA LYS A 489 12.65 -17.13 15.82
C LYS A 489 12.07 -17.18 14.42
N ALA A 490 11.01 -16.42 14.13
CA ALA A 490 10.37 -16.39 12.82
C ALA A 490 11.34 -15.90 11.72
N ARG A 491 12.06 -14.79 11.99
CA ARG A 491 13.01 -14.20 11.05
C ARG A 491 14.16 -15.14 10.69
N GLN A 492 14.66 -15.91 11.65
CA GLN A 492 15.79 -16.83 11.45
C GLN A 492 15.37 -18.23 10.95
N THR A 493 14.08 -18.46 10.73
CA THR A 493 13.56 -19.73 10.23
C THR A 493 13.33 -19.64 8.72
N PHE A 494 14.06 -20.41 7.93
CA PHE A 494 14.01 -20.39 6.46
C PHE A 494 13.08 -21.45 5.87
N ASP A 495 12.69 -22.47 6.62
CA ASP A 495 11.60 -23.36 6.23
C ASP A 495 10.25 -22.62 6.31
N PRO A 496 9.49 -22.53 5.21
CA PRO A 496 8.26 -21.74 5.18
C PRO A 496 7.21 -22.16 6.22
N ALA A 497 7.02 -23.46 6.41
CA ALA A 497 5.99 -23.96 7.34
C ALA A 497 6.38 -23.69 8.80
N ALA A 498 7.64 -23.90 9.15
CA ALA A 498 8.15 -23.60 10.49
C ALA A 498 8.18 -22.10 10.77
N ARG A 499 8.49 -21.26 9.78
CA ARG A 499 8.40 -19.79 9.87
C ARG A 499 6.97 -19.34 10.10
N ASP A 500 6.02 -19.84 9.33
CA ASP A 500 4.60 -19.51 9.45
C ASP A 500 4.04 -19.94 10.81
N ALA A 501 4.48 -21.09 11.34
CA ALA A 501 4.13 -21.53 12.70
C ALA A 501 4.70 -20.57 13.78
N ALA A 502 5.92 -20.06 13.62
CA ALA A 502 6.50 -19.07 14.54
C ALA A 502 5.76 -17.73 14.49
N LEU A 503 5.33 -17.28 13.30
CA LEU A 503 4.49 -16.09 13.14
C LEU A 503 3.10 -16.29 13.76
N ALA A 504 2.51 -17.47 13.63
CA ALA A 504 1.25 -17.80 14.26
C ALA A 504 1.34 -17.80 15.80
N GLU A 505 2.46 -18.26 16.36
CA GLU A 505 2.73 -18.18 17.80
C GLU A 505 2.86 -16.71 18.26
N LEU A 506 3.58 -15.87 17.50
CA LEU A 506 3.71 -14.45 17.79
C LEU A 506 2.35 -13.73 17.74
N HIS A 507 1.53 -14.02 16.73
CA HIS A 507 0.19 -13.46 16.63
C HIS A 507 -0.68 -13.86 17.81
N ALA A 508 -0.72 -15.15 18.17
CA ALA A 508 -1.47 -15.63 19.32
C ALA A 508 -1.05 -14.92 20.63
N ALA A 509 0.27 -14.80 20.86
CA ALA A 509 0.81 -14.09 22.01
C ALA A 509 0.39 -12.60 22.03
N SER A 510 0.33 -11.93 20.86
CA SER A 510 -0.11 -10.53 20.78
C SER A 510 -1.60 -10.34 21.09
N VAL A 511 -2.44 -11.31 20.72
CA VAL A 511 -3.86 -11.31 21.07
C VAL A 511 -4.07 -11.61 22.54
N ASP A 512 -3.32 -12.56 23.11
CA ASP A 512 -3.36 -12.89 24.53
C ASP A 512 -2.96 -11.71 25.44
N ASP A 513 -2.00 -10.89 24.97
CA ASP A 513 -1.61 -9.62 25.60
C ASP A 513 -2.64 -8.51 25.35
N ALA A 514 -3.65 -8.71 24.51
CA ALA A 514 -4.53 -7.65 23.99
C ALA A 514 -3.71 -6.43 23.54
N ALA A 515 -2.69 -6.67 22.71
CA ALA A 515 -1.70 -5.65 22.34
C ALA A 515 -2.33 -4.41 21.69
N PHE A 516 -3.48 -4.59 21.01
CA PHE A 516 -4.30 -3.56 20.39
C PHE A 516 -5.78 -3.72 20.75
N LEU A 517 -6.57 -2.66 20.55
CA LEU A 517 -8.00 -2.82 20.35
C LEU A 517 -8.20 -3.22 18.88
N TYR A 518 -8.50 -4.47 18.63
CA TYR A 518 -8.79 -4.98 17.30
C TYR A 518 -10.25 -4.71 16.96
N VAL A 519 -10.55 -4.04 15.86
CA VAL A 519 -11.92 -3.62 15.54
C VAL A 519 -12.43 -4.21 14.24
N ALA A 520 -11.74 -3.95 13.12
CA ALA A 520 -12.19 -4.32 11.79
C ALA A 520 -11.04 -4.75 10.89
N HIS A 521 -11.32 -5.67 9.97
CA HIS A 521 -10.56 -5.85 8.73
C HIS A 521 -11.33 -5.15 7.61
N ASP A 522 -10.64 -4.34 6.81
CA ASP A 522 -11.22 -3.68 5.65
C ASP A 522 -11.52 -4.70 4.56
N VAL A 523 -12.56 -4.48 3.81
CA VAL A 523 -12.88 -5.23 2.59
C VAL A 523 -12.58 -4.41 1.33
N GLY A 524 -11.95 -3.25 1.48
CA GLY A 524 -11.53 -2.36 0.41
C GLY A 524 -12.65 -2.04 -0.59
N PRO A 525 -13.80 -1.51 -0.15
CA PRO A 525 -14.95 -1.31 -1.02
C PRO A 525 -14.61 -0.30 -2.12
N ARG A 526 -14.99 -0.66 -3.36
CA ARG A 526 -14.80 0.16 -4.57
C ARG A 526 -16.11 0.21 -5.34
N ALA A 527 -16.44 1.38 -5.86
CA ALA A 527 -17.57 1.53 -6.75
C ALA A 527 -17.11 1.99 -8.13
N MET A 528 -17.70 1.42 -9.17
CA MET A 528 -17.26 1.63 -10.55
C MET A 528 -18.43 1.82 -11.49
N SER A 529 -18.20 2.63 -12.52
CA SER A 529 -19.10 2.75 -13.67
C SER A 529 -19.40 1.37 -14.27
N PRO A 530 -20.64 1.13 -14.75
CA PRO A 530 -20.97 -0.10 -15.48
C PRO A 530 -20.06 -0.39 -16.68
N LYS A 531 -19.45 0.66 -17.25
CA LYS A 531 -18.52 0.56 -18.39
C LYS A 531 -17.17 -0.09 -18.04
N VAL A 532 -16.77 -0.06 -16.77
CA VAL A 532 -15.51 -0.66 -16.31
C VAL A 532 -15.66 -2.17 -16.19
N THR A 533 -14.76 -2.92 -16.83
CA THR A 533 -14.76 -4.39 -16.86
C THR A 533 -13.36 -4.94 -16.64
N GLY A 534 -13.23 -6.26 -16.42
CA GLY A 534 -11.93 -6.93 -16.22
C GLY A 534 -11.30 -6.69 -14.86
N VAL A 535 -12.05 -6.16 -13.90
CA VAL A 535 -11.56 -5.91 -12.54
C VAL A 535 -11.49 -7.22 -11.77
N ILE A 536 -10.32 -7.51 -11.21
CA ILE A 536 -10.11 -8.55 -10.21
C ILE A 536 -9.75 -7.82 -8.91
N GLN A 537 -10.53 -8.00 -7.85
CA GLN A 537 -10.18 -7.51 -6.53
C GLN A 537 -9.56 -8.66 -5.72
N PRO A 538 -8.23 -8.74 -5.63
CA PRO A 538 -7.57 -9.82 -4.90
C PRO A 538 -7.73 -9.64 -3.39
N LYS A 539 -7.41 -10.67 -2.62
CA LYS A 539 -7.19 -10.56 -1.18
C LYS A 539 -5.84 -9.88 -0.93
N SER A 540 -5.75 -8.63 -1.34
CA SER A 540 -4.55 -7.80 -1.28
C SER A 540 -4.94 -6.34 -1.27
N TRP A 541 -4.10 -5.51 -0.66
CA TRP A 541 -4.23 -4.05 -0.76
C TRP A 541 -3.97 -3.54 -2.19
N PHE A 542 -3.17 -4.27 -2.96
CA PHE A 542 -2.84 -3.93 -4.33
C PHE A 542 -3.86 -4.48 -5.31
N ILE A 543 -3.87 -3.94 -6.51
CA ILE A 543 -4.70 -4.39 -7.63
C ILE A 543 -3.90 -4.28 -8.92
N ASP A 544 -4.10 -5.20 -9.84
CA ASP A 544 -3.55 -5.11 -11.18
C ASP A 544 -4.54 -4.35 -12.08
N PHE A 545 -4.11 -3.21 -12.62
CA PHE A 545 -4.90 -2.41 -13.55
C PHE A 545 -4.79 -2.88 -15.01
N SER A 546 -3.88 -3.82 -15.32
CA SER A 546 -3.62 -4.27 -16.68
C SER A 546 -4.80 -4.95 -17.37
N PRO A 547 -5.61 -5.81 -16.70
CA PRO A 547 -6.75 -6.47 -17.34
C PRO A 547 -7.98 -5.59 -17.49
N ILE A 548 -7.98 -4.39 -16.93
CA ILE A 548 -9.14 -3.49 -16.90
C ILE A 548 -9.40 -2.93 -18.30
N SER A 549 -10.70 -2.86 -18.67
CA SER A 549 -11.18 -2.28 -19.92
C SER A 549 -12.35 -1.35 -19.67
N ILE A 550 -12.52 -0.36 -20.55
CA ILE A 550 -13.68 0.56 -20.56
C ILE A 550 -14.40 0.37 -21.89
N GLN A 551 -15.73 0.14 -21.84
CA GLN A 551 -16.60 -0.03 -22.99
C GLN A 551 -17.32 1.27 -23.35
#